data_359a00fb481ff91ce8eb26683c9e9a94
#
_entry.id   359a00fb481ff91ce8eb26683c9e9a94
#
_cell.length_a   1.000
_cell.length_b   1.000
_cell.length_c   1.000
_cell.angle_alpha   90.00
_cell.angle_beta   90.00
_cell.angle_gamma   90.00
#
_symmetry.space_group_name_H-M   'P 1'
#
loop_
_entity.id
_entity.type
_entity.pdbx_description
1 polymer ?
#
loop_
_entity_poly.entity_id
_entity_poly.type
_entity_poly.pdbx_seq_one_letter_code
_entity_poly.pdbx_strand_id
1 'polypeptide(L)'
;MKPLGELLEASAALHHHLCPRQVLGVRIGVLAGEVLGLDLPQTDKRLLTIAETDGCAADGISVATGCWVGRRTLRIEDYGKVAATFVDTRTEQAVRIVPRADCRDVARAYARRARNRWEMQLLGYQRMPAYELLRVQEVRLAQSLEAIVSLPGRKALCQVCGEEIINDRQIVHEESTLCRACAGEAYYVVQRASEAASLAAA
;
A
#
# COMPACT_ATOMS: atom_id res chain seq x y z
N MET A 1 11.41 10.75 -13.35
CA MET A 1 10.33 9.71 -13.25
C MET A 1 10.45 8.75 -14.43
N LYS A 2 10.25 7.43 -14.20
CA LYS A 2 10.26 6.42 -15.29
C LYS A 2 9.05 6.55 -16.20
N PRO A 3 9.17 6.20 -17.50
CA PRO A 3 8.05 6.15 -18.43
C PRO A 3 6.94 5.20 -17.95
N LEU A 4 5.67 5.57 -18.22
CA LEU A 4 4.52 4.74 -17.81
C LEU A 4 4.62 3.29 -18.30
N GLY A 5 5.06 3.08 -19.55
CA GLY A 5 5.22 1.74 -20.13
C GLY A 5 6.17 0.84 -19.30
N GLU A 6 7.33 1.35 -18.90
CA GLU A 6 8.29 0.61 -18.08
C GLU A 6 7.72 0.25 -16.70
N LEU A 7 6.95 1.15 -16.09
CA LEU A 7 6.31 0.89 -14.80
C LEU A 7 5.21 -0.18 -14.92
N LEU A 8 4.47 -0.17 -16.03
CA LEU A 8 3.44 -1.19 -16.30
C LEU A 8 4.06 -2.55 -16.57
N GLU A 9 5.16 -2.61 -17.32
CA GLU A 9 5.92 -3.84 -17.56
C GLU A 9 6.49 -4.41 -16.24
N ALA A 10 7.08 -3.55 -15.40
CA ALA A 10 7.57 -3.96 -14.09
C ALA A 10 6.46 -4.45 -13.17
N SER A 11 5.28 -3.80 -13.20
CA SER A 11 4.10 -4.24 -12.44
C SER A 11 3.56 -5.57 -12.96
N ALA A 12 3.53 -5.77 -14.28
CA ALA A 12 3.13 -7.03 -14.89
C ALA A 12 4.08 -8.17 -14.53
N ALA A 13 5.39 -7.92 -14.52
CA ALA A 13 6.40 -8.90 -14.13
C ALA A 13 6.25 -9.34 -12.66
N LEU A 14 5.98 -8.39 -11.77
CA LEU A 14 5.75 -8.66 -10.35
C LEU A 14 4.49 -9.52 -10.12
N HIS A 15 3.42 -9.22 -10.83
CA HIS A 15 2.08 -9.81 -10.62
C HIS A 15 1.75 -10.94 -11.61
N HIS A 16 2.71 -11.29 -12.49
CA HIS A 16 2.61 -12.29 -13.56
C HIS A 16 1.59 -11.97 -14.67
N HIS A 17 0.87 -10.87 -14.61
CA HIS A 17 0.01 -10.35 -15.67
C HIS A 17 -0.33 -8.88 -15.40
N LEU A 18 -0.79 -8.16 -16.41
CA LEU A 18 -1.27 -6.79 -16.25
C LEU A 18 -2.78 -6.76 -16.18
N CYS A 19 -3.36 -6.15 -15.15
CA CYS A 19 -4.79 -5.94 -15.00
C CYS A 19 -5.16 -4.46 -14.84
N PRO A 20 -6.43 -4.07 -15.04
CA PRO A 20 -6.86 -2.68 -14.90
C PRO A 20 -6.57 -2.05 -13.53
N ARG A 21 -6.61 -2.84 -12.44
CA ARG A 21 -6.32 -2.36 -11.09
C ARG A 21 -4.84 -2.04 -10.90
N GLN A 22 -3.94 -2.82 -11.52
CA GLN A 22 -2.51 -2.50 -11.53
C GLN A 22 -2.24 -1.21 -12.29
N VAL A 23 -2.90 -1.02 -13.45
CA VAL A 23 -2.80 0.25 -14.19
C VAL A 23 -3.22 1.42 -13.32
N LEU A 24 -4.34 1.31 -12.60
CA LEU A 24 -4.76 2.33 -11.63
C LEU A 24 -3.71 2.57 -10.56
N GLY A 25 -3.16 1.51 -9.97
CA GLY A 25 -2.11 1.61 -8.95
C GLY A 25 -0.86 2.34 -9.45
N VAL A 26 -0.36 1.97 -10.64
CA VAL A 26 0.78 2.65 -11.27
C VAL A 26 0.47 4.13 -11.53
N ARG A 27 -0.71 4.43 -12.10
CA ARG A 27 -1.14 5.80 -12.39
C ARG A 27 -1.30 6.65 -11.13
N ILE A 28 -1.78 6.06 -10.03
CA ILE A 28 -1.89 6.69 -8.71
C ILE A 28 -0.49 7.05 -8.19
N GLY A 29 0.47 6.11 -8.25
CA GLY A 29 1.85 6.36 -7.80
C GLY A 29 2.59 7.40 -8.64
N VAL A 30 2.40 7.39 -9.97
CA VAL A 30 2.96 8.41 -10.87
C VAL A 30 2.44 9.80 -10.51
N LEU A 31 1.11 9.95 -10.38
CA LEU A 31 0.51 11.24 -10.03
C LEU A 31 0.94 11.72 -8.64
N ALA A 32 1.17 10.80 -7.69
CA ALA A 32 1.70 11.17 -6.38
C ALA A 32 3.08 11.82 -6.46
N GLY A 33 3.96 11.27 -7.31
CA GLY A 33 5.28 11.88 -7.57
C GLY A 33 5.16 13.28 -8.16
N GLU A 34 4.27 13.46 -9.14
CA GLU A 34 4.03 14.77 -9.76
C GLU A 34 3.53 15.80 -8.75
N VAL A 35 2.53 15.44 -7.94
CA VAL A 35 1.89 16.36 -6.96
C VAL A 35 2.82 16.71 -5.81
N LEU A 36 3.62 15.75 -5.31
CA LEU A 36 4.55 15.98 -4.21
C LEU A 36 5.92 16.51 -4.68
N GLY A 37 6.16 16.64 -6.00
CA GLY A 37 7.45 17.05 -6.53
C GLY A 37 8.57 16.05 -6.25
N LEU A 38 8.25 14.74 -6.22
CA LEU A 38 9.20 13.68 -5.95
C LEU A 38 9.53 12.90 -7.22
N ASP A 39 10.82 12.63 -7.44
CA ASP A 39 11.25 11.74 -8.52
C ASP A 39 11.08 10.28 -8.10
N LEU A 40 10.04 9.63 -8.62
CA LEU A 40 9.65 8.26 -8.29
C LEU A 40 9.91 7.31 -9.48
N PRO A 41 10.15 6.02 -9.21
CA PRO A 41 10.29 5.36 -7.92
C PRO A 41 11.60 5.68 -7.19
N GLN A 42 11.56 5.76 -5.85
CA GLN A 42 12.75 6.03 -5.03
C GLN A 42 12.86 5.06 -3.83
N THR A 43 14.05 5.04 -3.20
CA THR A 43 14.33 4.10 -2.11
C THR A 43 14.93 4.74 -0.86
N ASP A 44 14.96 6.08 -0.80
CA ASP A 44 15.55 6.87 0.29
C ASP A 44 14.66 7.00 1.53
N LYS A 45 13.48 6.37 1.53
CA LYS A 45 12.46 6.39 2.60
C LYS A 45 11.81 7.77 2.84
N ARG A 46 12.00 8.73 1.95
CA ARG A 46 11.34 10.02 2.04
C ARG A 46 9.82 9.91 1.84
N LEU A 47 9.38 8.98 1.00
CA LEU A 47 7.96 8.74 0.74
C LEU A 47 7.43 7.61 1.64
N LEU A 48 6.38 7.90 2.41
CA LEU A 48 5.53 6.91 3.07
C LEU A 48 4.22 6.79 2.28
N THR A 49 3.83 5.57 1.94
CA THR A 49 2.59 5.25 1.23
C THR A 49 1.67 4.42 2.11
N ILE A 50 0.38 4.77 2.14
CA ILE A 50 -0.67 4.01 2.82
C ILE A 50 -1.71 3.63 1.78
N ALA A 51 -1.74 2.36 1.36
CA ALA A 51 -2.68 1.84 0.38
C ALA A 51 -3.96 1.34 1.07
N GLU A 52 -5.13 1.63 0.47
CA GLU A 52 -6.43 1.28 1.03
C GLU A 52 -6.99 -0.05 0.46
N THR A 53 -6.12 -0.87 -0.10
CA THR A 53 -6.41 -2.22 -0.59
C THR A 53 -5.16 -3.09 -0.50
N ASP A 54 -5.34 -4.38 -0.29
CA ASP A 54 -4.31 -5.43 -0.32
C ASP A 54 -4.16 -6.12 -1.69
N GLY A 55 -4.95 -5.68 -2.69
CA GLY A 55 -4.99 -6.32 -4.02
C GLY A 55 -4.04 -5.72 -5.06
N CYS A 56 -4.26 -6.08 -6.34
CA CYS A 56 -3.41 -5.75 -7.50
C CYS A 56 -3.00 -4.26 -7.60
N ALA A 57 -3.81 -3.33 -7.08
CA ALA A 57 -3.46 -1.91 -7.10
C ALA A 57 -2.30 -1.59 -6.17
N ALA A 58 -2.14 -2.31 -5.05
CA ALA A 58 -1.02 -2.14 -4.15
C ALA A 58 0.32 -2.47 -4.83
N ASP A 59 0.37 -3.51 -5.68
CA ASP A 59 1.55 -3.86 -6.47
C ASP A 59 1.92 -2.75 -7.46
N GLY A 60 0.93 -2.23 -8.18
CA GLY A 60 1.13 -1.10 -9.09
C GLY A 60 1.64 0.16 -8.38
N ILE A 61 1.10 0.47 -7.21
CA ILE A 61 1.56 1.58 -6.36
C ILE A 61 3.00 1.33 -5.91
N SER A 62 3.32 0.12 -5.45
CA SER A 62 4.67 -0.25 -5.00
C SER A 62 5.71 -0.06 -6.09
N VAL A 63 5.42 -0.52 -7.30
CA VAL A 63 6.32 -0.38 -8.45
C VAL A 63 6.52 1.09 -8.83
N ALA A 64 5.44 1.88 -8.87
CA ALA A 64 5.50 3.28 -9.28
C ALA A 64 6.20 4.18 -8.25
N THR A 65 6.14 3.81 -6.97
CA THR A 65 6.69 4.64 -5.88
C THR A 65 8.04 4.15 -5.35
N GLY A 66 8.37 2.86 -5.52
CA GLY A 66 9.49 2.21 -4.83
C GLY A 66 9.21 1.91 -3.35
N CYS A 67 7.96 2.09 -2.90
CA CYS A 67 7.55 1.79 -1.53
C CYS A 67 7.16 0.33 -1.38
N TRP A 68 7.64 -0.33 -0.33
CA TRP A 68 7.41 -1.76 -0.06
C TRP A 68 7.15 -2.00 1.42
N VAL A 69 6.33 -3.02 1.72
CA VAL A 69 6.04 -3.43 3.11
C VAL A 69 7.34 -3.80 3.84
N GLY A 70 8.20 -4.63 3.25
CA GLY A 70 9.47 -5.04 3.85
C GLY A 70 10.47 -3.89 4.06
N ARG A 71 10.34 -2.80 3.30
CA ARG A 71 11.11 -1.56 3.50
C ARG A 71 10.49 -0.63 4.54
N ARG A 72 9.28 -0.97 4.99
CA ARG A 72 8.50 -0.18 5.96
C ARG A 72 8.09 1.20 5.41
N THR A 73 8.02 1.35 4.09
CA THR A 73 7.59 2.54 3.38
C THR A 73 6.20 2.40 2.77
N LEU A 74 5.63 1.17 2.76
CA LEU A 74 4.25 0.88 2.41
C LEU A 74 3.50 0.33 3.61
N ARG A 75 2.31 0.86 3.87
CA ARG A 75 1.30 0.34 4.80
C ARG A 75 0.07 -0.08 4.02
N ILE A 76 -0.60 -1.10 4.51
CA ILE A 76 -1.92 -1.51 4.02
C ILE A 76 -2.93 -1.23 5.13
N GLU A 77 -3.89 -0.36 4.81
CA GLU A 77 -5.09 -0.10 5.61
C GLU A 77 -6.28 -0.51 4.74
N ASP A 78 -6.60 -1.80 4.77
CA ASP A 78 -7.56 -2.37 3.83
C ASP A 78 -8.99 -1.88 4.09
N TYR A 79 -9.42 -0.91 3.28
CA TYR A 79 -10.81 -0.44 3.21
C TYR A 79 -11.54 -0.99 1.97
N GLY A 80 -10.94 -1.93 1.23
CA GLY A 80 -11.47 -2.44 -0.04
C GLY A 80 -11.53 -1.38 -1.14
N LYS A 81 -10.72 -0.31 -1.05
CA LYS A 81 -10.75 0.83 -1.98
C LYS A 81 -9.45 0.93 -2.77
N VAL A 82 -9.58 1.09 -4.09
CA VAL A 82 -8.43 1.43 -4.93
C VAL A 82 -8.08 2.90 -4.70
N ALA A 83 -7.31 3.15 -3.65
CA ALA A 83 -6.86 4.48 -3.24
C ALA A 83 -5.56 4.35 -2.46
N ALA A 84 -4.79 5.44 -2.37
CA ALA A 84 -3.66 5.53 -1.47
C ALA A 84 -3.41 6.96 -1.00
N THR A 85 -2.85 7.06 0.21
CA THR A 85 -2.32 8.30 0.77
C THR A 85 -0.80 8.26 0.71
N PHE A 86 -0.21 9.35 0.25
CA PHE A 86 1.22 9.55 0.08
C PHE A 86 1.68 10.70 0.96
N VAL A 87 2.73 10.48 1.72
CA VAL A 87 3.28 11.46 2.68
C VAL A 87 4.76 11.67 2.40
N ASP A 88 5.14 12.90 2.10
CA ASP A 88 6.55 13.31 2.13
C ASP A 88 6.97 13.45 3.59
N THR A 89 7.81 12.54 4.08
CA THR A 89 8.21 12.51 5.50
C THR A 89 9.09 13.67 5.94
N ARG A 90 9.59 14.48 4.99
CA ARG A 90 10.40 15.67 5.29
C ARG A 90 9.56 16.94 5.47
N THR A 91 8.49 17.06 4.68
CA THR A 91 7.62 18.25 4.69
C THR A 91 6.30 18.01 5.40
N GLU A 92 5.98 16.75 5.67
CA GLU A 92 4.68 16.26 6.17
C GLU A 92 3.50 16.54 5.24
N GLN A 93 3.79 17.02 4.02
CA GLN A 93 2.76 17.15 3.00
C GLN A 93 2.16 15.79 2.67
N ALA A 94 0.84 15.70 2.70
CA ALA A 94 0.12 14.46 2.45
C ALA A 94 -1.00 14.65 1.43
N VAL A 95 -1.07 13.71 0.47
CA VAL A 95 -2.11 13.68 -0.55
C VAL A 95 -2.72 12.29 -0.65
N ARG A 96 -4.05 12.22 -0.74
CA ARG A 96 -4.78 10.98 -1.02
C ARG A 96 -5.25 11.00 -2.46
N ILE A 97 -4.97 9.94 -3.20
CA ILE A 97 -5.31 9.81 -4.61
C ILE A 97 -6.22 8.60 -4.81
N VAL A 98 -7.32 8.82 -5.54
CA VAL A 98 -8.37 7.82 -5.77
C VAL A 98 -8.89 7.95 -7.21
N PRO A 99 -9.30 6.86 -7.88
CA PRO A 99 -9.98 6.94 -9.16
C PRO A 99 -11.28 7.74 -9.06
N ARG A 100 -11.59 8.52 -10.09
CA ARG A 100 -12.89 9.20 -10.18
C ARG A 100 -14.02 8.16 -10.30
N ALA A 101 -15.18 8.49 -9.78
CA ALA A 101 -16.34 7.58 -9.79
C ALA A 101 -16.78 7.22 -11.22
N ASP A 102 -16.63 8.15 -12.14
CA ASP A 102 -16.99 8.04 -13.55
C ASP A 102 -15.87 7.49 -14.46
N CYS A 103 -14.67 7.24 -13.93
CA CYS A 103 -13.50 6.86 -14.73
C CYS A 103 -13.71 5.61 -15.60
N ARG A 104 -14.58 4.69 -15.16
CA ARG A 104 -14.93 3.47 -15.94
C ARG A 104 -15.72 3.78 -17.20
N ASP A 105 -16.61 4.74 -17.14
CA ASP A 105 -17.44 5.14 -18.26
C ASP A 105 -16.63 6.00 -19.23
N VAL A 106 -15.84 6.93 -18.70
CA VAL A 106 -14.93 7.77 -19.48
C VAL A 106 -13.89 6.93 -20.23
N ALA A 107 -13.39 5.83 -19.65
CA ALA A 107 -12.42 4.94 -20.28
C ALA A 107 -12.86 4.42 -21.66
N ARG A 108 -14.19 4.32 -21.92
CA ARG A 108 -14.73 3.90 -23.20
C ARG A 108 -14.30 4.82 -24.35
N ALA A 109 -14.22 6.12 -24.11
CA ALA A 109 -13.79 7.09 -25.13
C ALA A 109 -12.35 6.85 -25.59
N TYR A 110 -11.50 6.33 -24.71
CA TYR A 110 -10.07 6.07 -24.91
C TYR A 110 -9.75 4.66 -25.42
N ALA A 111 -10.74 3.76 -25.42
CA ALA A 111 -10.58 2.37 -25.83
C ALA A 111 -11.76 1.87 -26.69
N ARG A 112 -12.14 2.64 -27.71
CA ARG A 112 -13.34 2.40 -28.56
C ARG A 112 -13.35 1.04 -29.25
N ARG A 113 -12.17 0.42 -29.49
CA ARG A 113 -12.03 -0.89 -30.17
C ARG A 113 -11.85 -2.04 -29.18
N ALA A 114 -12.03 -1.82 -27.89
CA ALA A 114 -11.93 -2.87 -26.89
C ALA A 114 -13.03 -3.93 -27.08
N ARG A 115 -12.65 -5.19 -27.00
CA ARG A 115 -13.52 -6.35 -27.21
C ARG A 115 -14.49 -6.59 -26.06
N ASN A 116 -14.13 -6.15 -24.86
CA ASN A 116 -14.91 -6.32 -23.65
C ASN A 116 -14.59 -5.24 -22.60
N ARG A 117 -15.34 -5.25 -21.50
CA ARG A 117 -15.20 -4.28 -20.42
C ARG A 117 -13.80 -4.29 -19.75
N TRP A 118 -13.21 -5.46 -19.60
CA TRP A 118 -11.89 -5.59 -18.98
C TRP A 118 -10.81 -4.93 -19.85
N GLU A 119 -10.79 -5.25 -21.15
CA GLU A 119 -9.85 -4.65 -22.11
C GLU A 119 -10.07 -3.14 -22.25
N MET A 120 -11.32 -2.69 -22.23
CA MET A 120 -11.67 -1.26 -22.25
C MET A 120 -11.06 -0.52 -21.07
N GLN A 121 -11.15 -1.07 -19.85
CA GLN A 121 -10.55 -0.49 -18.67
C GLN A 121 -9.02 -0.55 -18.74
N LEU A 122 -8.46 -1.70 -19.14
CA LEU A 122 -7.01 -1.87 -19.25
C LEU A 122 -6.39 -0.84 -20.19
N LEU A 123 -6.94 -0.66 -21.37
CA LEU A 123 -6.42 0.27 -22.38
C LEU A 123 -6.81 1.72 -22.10
N GLY A 124 -8.03 1.94 -21.63
CA GLY A 124 -8.56 3.26 -21.31
C GLY A 124 -7.75 3.94 -20.21
N TYR A 125 -7.52 3.24 -19.08
CA TYR A 125 -6.78 3.80 -17.95
C TYR A 125 -5.31 4.14 -18.26
N GLN A 126 -4.72 3.46 -19.25
CA GLN A 126 -3.37 3.79 -19.72
C GLN A 126 -3.34 5.11 -20.54
N ARG A 127 -4.42 5.42 -21.25
CA ARG A 127 -4.50 6.51 -22.23
C ARG A 127 -5.17 7.77 -21.71
N MET A 128 -6.04 7.62 -20.70
CA MET A 128 -6.74 8.75 -20.10
C MET A 128 -5.78 9.76 -19.48
N PRO A 129 -6.01 11.08 -19.60
CA PRO A 129 -5.29 12.06 -18.81
C PRO A 129 -5.58 11.88 -17.31
N ALA A 130 -4.61 12.25 -16.46
CA ALA A 130 -4.69 12.01 -15.02
C ALA A 130 -5.95 12.67 -14.40
N TYR A 131 -6.30 13.88 -14.82
CA TYR A 131 -7.46 14.63 -14.29
C TYR A 131 -8.82 14.02 -14.62
N GLU A 132 -8.92 13.16 -15.65
CA GLU A 132 -10.13 12.40 -15.95
C GLU A 132 -10.15 11.03 -15.25
N LEU A 133 -8.98 10.50 -14.96
CA LEU A 133 -8.84 9.18 -14.32
C LEU A 133 -8.90 9.26 -12.80
N LEU A 134 -8.24 10.26 -12.22
CA LEU A 134 -7.92 10.32 -10.79
C LEU A 134 -8.40 11.65 -10.18
N ARG A 135 -8.65 11.60 -8.88
CA ARG A 135 -8.91 12.75 -8.02
C ARG A 135 -7.84 12.80 -6.93
N VAL A 136 -7.27 13.97 -6.71
CA VAL A 136 -6.34 14.27 -5.63
C VAL A 136 -7.08 14.97 -4.50
N GLN A 137 -6.76 14.61 -3.26
CA GLN A 137 -7.26 15.23 -2.04
C GLN A 137 -6.06 15.58 -1.18
N GLU A 138 -5.90 16.83 -0.81
CA GLU A 138 -4.98 17.19 0.27
C GLU A 138 -5.56 16.68 1.58
N VAL A 139 -4.74 16.01 2.37
CA VAL A 139 -5.16 15.39 3.62
C VAL A 139 -4.14 15.65 4.72
N ARG A 140 -4.58 15.50 5.96
CA ARG A 140 -3.71 15.42 7.14
C ARG A 140 -3.93 14.05 7.78
N LEU A 141 -2.85 13.40 8.18
CA LEU A 141 -2.95 12.13 8.90
C LEU A 141 -3.68 12.33 10.24
N ALA A 142 -4.53 11.40 10.60
CA ALA A 142 -5.23 11.41 11.89
C ALA A 142 -4.30 11.10 13.06
N GLN A 143 -3.22 10.34 12.80
CA GLN A 143 -2.15 10.03 13.74
C GLN A 143 -0.89 10.79 13.34
N SER A 144 0.01 11.06 14.29
CA SER A 144 1.30 11.67 13.98
C SER A 144 2.14 10.75 13.10
N LEU A 145 2.96 11.35 12.25
CA LEU A 145 3.89 10.59 11.38
C LEU A 145 4.83 9.71 12.21
N GLU A 146 5.29 10.20 13.37
CA GLU A 146 6.16 9.45 14.30
C GLU A 146 5.51 8.16 14.80
N ALA A 147 4.19 8.17 15.07
CA ALA A 147 3.46 6.98 15.51
C ALA A 147 3.33 5.93 14.39
N ILE A 148 3.39 6.37 13.13
CA ILE A 148 3.21 5.49 11.96
C ILE A 148 4.54 4.94 11.49
N VAL A 149 5.59 5.77 11.40
CA VAL A 149 6.91 5.34 10.89
C VAL A 149 7.54 4.28 11.78
N SER A 150 8.43 3.52 11.18
CA SER A 150 9.15 2.48 11.92
C SER A 150 10.21 3.07 12.83
N LEU A 151 10.31 2.52 14.03
CA LEU A 151 11.31 2.87 15.05
C LEU A 151 12.33 1.72 15.21
N PRO A 152 13.37 1.66 14.34
CA PRO A 152 14.38 0.59 14.40
C PRO A 152 15.06 0.53 15.77
N GLY A 153 15.31 -0.70 16.25
CA GLY A 153 16.00 -0.89 17.55
C GLY A 153 15.08 -0.83 18.78
N ARG A 154 13.84 -0.35 18.64
CA ARG A 154 12.85 -0.41 19.71
C ARG A 154 12.27 -1.82 19.81
N LYS A 155 12.41 -2.42 20.98
CA LYS A 155 12.01 -3.81 21.26
C LYS A 155 11.43 -3.92 22.66
N ALA A 156 10.44 -4.80 22.80
CA ALA A 156 9.86 -5.24 24.08
C ALA A 156 9.58 -6.74 24.03
N LEU A 157 9.43 -7.38 25.20
CA LEU A 157 8.96 -8.75 25.30
C LEU A 157 7.52 -8.76 25.79
N CYS A 158 6.66 -9.56 25.14
CA CYS A 158 5.32 -9.79 25.64
C CYS A 158 5.36 -10.61 26.93
N GLN A 159 4.77 -10.10 27.99
CA GLN A 159 4.78 -10.77 29.31
C GLN A 159 3.90 -12.02 29.35
N VAL A 160 3.00 -12.21 28.36
CA VAL A 160 2.12 -13.40 28.29
C VAL A 160 2.72 -14.50 27.42
N CYS A 161 3.12 -14.21 26.17
CA CYS A 161 3.63 -15.26 25.25
C CYS A 161 5.17 -15.31 25.18
N GLY A 162 5.88 -14.33 25.73
CA GLY A 162 7.34 -14.26 25.68
C GLY A 162 7.93 -13.83 24.33
N GLU A 163 7.09 -13.54 23.33
CA GLU A 163 7.56 -13.16 21.98
C GLU A 163 8.08 -11.73 21.93
N GLU A 164 9.10 -11.50 21.09
CA GLU A 164 9.66 -10.16 20.86
C GLU A 164 8.69 -9.30 20.04
N ILE A 165 8.44 -8.08 20.54
CA ILE A 165 7.66 -7.03 19.88
C ILE A 165 8.63 -5.96 19.41
N ILE A 166 8.59 -5.61 18.13
CA ILE A 166 9.46 -4.60 17.52
C ILE A 166 8.73 -3.30 17.21
N ASN A 167 9.48 -2.19 17.00
CA ASN A 167 8.99 -0.89 16.53
C ASN A 167 7.96 -0.22 17.47
N ASP A 168 8.07 -0.40 18.77
CA ASP A 168 7.13 0.13 19.77
C ASP A 168 5.66 -0.28 19.47
N ARG A 169 5.43 -1.55 19.01
CA ARG A 169 4.10 -2.08 18.71
C ARG A 169 3.46 -2.79 19.91
N GLN A 170 4.08 -2.74 21.08
CA GLN A 170 3.50 -3.24 22.30
C GLN A 170 2.28 -2.41 22.72
N ILE A 171 1.35 -3.07 23.37
CA ILE A 171 0.26 -2.45 24.10
C ILE A 171 0.65 -2.47 25.58
N VAL A 172 0.63 -1.30 26.22
CA VAL A 172 0.82 -1.18 27.66
C VAL A 172 -0.58 -1.05 28.28
N HIS A 173 -0.93 -2.04 29.08
CA HIS A 173 -2.18 -2.06 29.84
C HIS A 173 -1.85 -2.21 31.33
N GLU A 174 -2.18 -1.19 32.10
CA GLU A 174 -1.74 -1.06 33.52
C GLU A 174 -0.20 -1.14 33.60
N GLU A 175 0.35 -2.16 34.23
CA GLU A 175 1.79 -2.41 34.37
C GLU A 175 2.29 -3.49 33.39
N SER A 176 1.42 -4.01 32.51
CA SER A 176 1.74 -5.13 31.63
C SER A 176 2.07 -4.69 30.22
N THR A 177 3.18 -5.21 29.67
CA THR A 177 3.58 -5.07 28.26
C THR A 177 3.11 -6.27 27.46
N LEU A 178 2.21 -6.07 26.52
CA LEU A 178 1.57 -7.13 25.75
C LEU A 178 1.77 -6.94 24.24
N CYS A 179 1.83 -8.05 23.49
CA CYS A 179 1.61 -7.97 22.04
C CYS A 179 0.11 -7.80 21.75
N ARG A 180 -0.25 -7.34 20.56
CA ARG A 180 -1.63 -7.11 20.15
C ARG A 180 -2.49 -8.39 20.29
N ALA A 181 -1.93 -9.55 19.94
CA ALA A 181 -2.63 -10.82 20.07
C ALA A 181 -3.00 -11.12 21.52
N CYS A 182 -2.05 -10.99 22.45
CA CYS A 182 -2.29 -11.22 23.89
C CYS A 182 -3.15 -10.12 24.53
N ALA A 183 -3.21 -8.94 23.93
CA ALA A 183 -4.11 -7.86 24.33
C ALA A 183 -5.55 -8.01 23.78
N GLY A 184 -5.87 -9.15 23.12
CA GLY A 184 -7.23 -9.45 22.64
C GLY A 184 -7.47 -9.12 21.16
N GLU A 185 -6.43 -8.69 20.40
CA GLU A 185 -6.54 -8.38 18.98
C GLU A 185 -5.99 -9.50 18.07
N ALA A 186 -6.02 -10.74 18.52
CA ALA A 186 -5.58 -11.88 17.74
C ALA A 186 -6.54 -12.17 16.57
N TYR A 187 -5.99 -12.34 15.35
CA TYR A 187 -6.75 -12.82 14.19
C TYR A 187 -6.85 -14.37 14.13
N TYR A 188 -6.29 -15.08 15.10
CA TYR A 188 -6.27 -16.53 15.19
C TYR A 188 -6.66 -17.01 16.58
N VAL A 189 -7.01 -18.30 16.64
CA VAL A 189 -7.19 -19.04 17.91
C VAL A 189 -6.22 -20.21 17.91
N VAL A 190 -5.38 -20.32 18.94
CA VAL A 190 -4.44 -21.44 19.07
C VAL A 190 -5.20 -22.73 19.33
N GLN A 191 -5.13 -23.69 18.42
CA GLN A 191 -5.72 -25.02 18.57
C GLN A 191 -4.75 -25.97 19.29
N ARG A 192 -3.45 -25.87 18.98
CA ARG A 192 -2.39 -26.69 19.54
C ARG A 192 -1.07 -25.96 19.44
N ALA A 193 -0.28 -25.97 20.52
CA ALA A 193 1.11 -25.51 20.50
C ALA A 193 2.03 -26.72 20.67
N SER A 194 3.10 -26.81 19.85
CA SER A 194 4.11 -27.84 19.92
C SER A 194 5.42 -27.39 19.32
N GLU A 195 6.53 -27.99 19.72
CA GLU A 195 7.83 -27.78 19.10
C GLU A 195 7.81 -28.23 17.62
N ALA A 196 8.54 -27.52 16.73
CA ALA A 196 8.53 -27.77 15.28
C ALA A 196 8.83 -29.24 14.92
N ALA A 197 9.71 -29.89 15.66
CA ALA A 197 10.07 -31.31 15.45
C ALA A 197 8.91 -32.29 15.72
N SER A 198 7.93 -31.92 16.54
CA SER A 198 6.79 -32.78 16.85
C SER A 198 5.62 -32.63 15.86
N LEU A 199 5.58 -31.55 15.07
CA LEU A 199 4.55 -31.34 14.05
C LEU A 199 4.83 -32.12 12.76
N ALA A 200 6.11 -32.42 12.48
CA ALA A 200 6.51 -33.17 11.29
C ALA A 200 6.26 -34.67 11.38
N ALA A 201 5.90 -35.19 12.57
CA ALA A 201 5.69 -36.62 12.86
C ALA A 201 4.20 -37.04 12.99
N ALA A 202 3.26 -36.14 12.71
CA ALA A 202 1.81 -36.36 12.74
C ALA A 202 1.19 -36.27 11.33
#